data_37a50b096ab8650e65b3744c843acaa7
#
_entry.id   37a50b096ab8650e65b3744c843acaa7
#
_cell.length_a   1.000
_cell.length_b   1.000
_cell.length_c   1.000
_cell.angle_alpha   90.00
_cell.angle_beta   90.00
_cell.angle_gamma   90.00
#
_symmetry.space_group_name_H-M   'P 1'
#
loop_
_entity.id
_entity.type
_entity.pdbx_description
1 polymer ?
#
loop_
_entity_poly.entity_id
_entity_poly.type
_entity_poly.pdbx_seq_one_letter_code
_entity_poly.pdbx_strand_id
1 'polypeptide(L)'
;MDTIVIPNMDGDFEKERAIDEMPQSAAGRTIMTTEPKFIPQEAAEITLADESSVSVRLIDCVGFMVEGANGHLEGDGYRMVHTPWFEEEIPFSDAARIGTEKVIKDHATIGIVVTTDGSIGELPRENYVEAEQTAVEKLKEIGKPYVIVLNSVRPYSSETLALKESLEQEYQAVVVPVNCQQMHREDLVTVMKAILFEFPVTRVDFAIPKWTEMLPMEHKLKAAMIQTASRLMDGIGRVRDAAAVLAGQEWVTVSYTHLTLPTT
;
A
#
# COMPACT_ATOMS: atom_id res chain seq x y z
N MET A 1 2.80 9.74 8.98
CA MET A 1 2.88 9.34 10.39
C MET A 1 2.25 10.41 11.27
N ASP A 2 2.82 11.59 11.37
CA ASP A 2 2.41 12.67 12.29
C ASP A 2 0.96 13.15 12.14
N THR A 3 0.37 12.99 10.98
CA THR A 3 -0.94 13.57 10.65
C THR A 3 -2.10 12.61 10.88
N ILE A 4 -1.88 11.30 10.80
CA ILE A 4 -2.94 10.29 10.91
C ILE A 4 -2.59 9.18 11.90
N VAL A 5 -1.40 8.59 11.87
CA VAL A 5 -1.07 7.42 12.70
C VAL A 5 -0.83 7.84 14.14
N ILE A 6 0.12 8.75 14.38
CA ILE A 6 0.49 9.19 15.73
C ILE A 6 -0.69 9.80 16.52
N PRO A 7 -1.54 10.69 15.94
CA PRO A 7 -2.70 11.21 16.66
C PRO A 7 -3.72 10.16 17.11
N ASN A 8 -3.78 9.01 16.41
CA ASN A 8 -4.72 7.93 16.71
C ASN A 8 -4.10 6.80 17.56
N MET A 9 -2.85 6.94 18.01
CA MET A 9 -2.23 6.00 18.94
C MET A 9 -2.71 6.24 20.38
N ASP A 10 -2.80 5.18 21.15
CA ASP A 10 -3.10 5.23 22.57
C ASP A 10 -1.83 5.54 23.39
N GLY A 11 -1.97 6.47 24.37
CA GLY A 11 -0.92 6.82 25.30
C GLY A 11 0.13 7.79 24.78
N ASP A 12 0.45 8.81 25.59
CA ASP A 12 1.43 9.84 25.20
C ASP A 12 2.86 9.28 25.09
N PHE A 13 3.20 8.30 25.92
CA PHE A 13 4.50 7.63 25.88
C PHE A 13 4.73 6.87 24.58
N GLU A 14 3.72 6.16 24.07
CA GLU A 14 3.82 5.44 22.79
C GLU A 14 3.91 6.41 21.61
N LYS A 15 3.23 7.57 21.69
CA LYS A 15 3.36 8.64 20.68
C LYS A 15 4.76 9.22 20.65
N GLU A 16 5.34 9.56 21.78
CA GLU A 16 6.71 10.09 21.88
C GLU A 16 7.72 9.06 21.34
N ARG A 17 7.56 7.80 21.74
CA ARG A 17 8.43 6.73 21.25
C ARG A 17 8.32 6.53 19.75
N ALA A 18 7.12 6.56 19.18
CA ALA A 18 6.92 6.45 17.74
C ALA A 18 7.55 7.63 16.99
N ILE A 19 7.56 8.84 17.55
CA ILE A 19 8.25 10.00 16.99
C ILE A 19 9.75 9.80 17.01
N ASP A 20 10.31 9.31 18.11
CA ASP A 20 11.76 9.08 18.26
C ASP A 20 12.26 7.94 17.36
N GLU A 21 11.42 6.93 17.12
CA GLU A 21 11.74 5.79 16.26
C GLU A 21 11.55 6.08 14.76
N MET A 22 10.97 7.24 14.39
CA MET A 22 10.80 7.58 12.97
C MET A 22 12.15 7.69 12.27
N PRO A 23 12.27 7.10 11.05
CA PRO A 23 13.48 7.22 10.25
C PRO A 23 13.80 8.70 9.97
N GLN A 24 15.03 9.10 10.24
CA GLN A 24 15.48 10.44 9.85
C GLN A 24 15.58 10.51 8.33
N SER A 25 15.04 11.58 7.74
CA SER A 25 15.14 11.84 6.31
C SER A 25 16.61 12.05 5.95
N ALA A 26 17.18 11.08 5.24
CA ALA A 26 18.44 11.28 4.53
C ALA A 26 18.09 11.73 3.11
N ALA A 27 18.80 12.72 2.57
CA ALA A 27 18.54 13.38 1.29
C ALA A 27 18.68 12.45 0.04
N GLY A 28 18.09 11.27 0.08
CA GLY A 28 17.95 10.33 -1.03
C GLY A 28 19.16 9.49 -1.39
N ARG A 29 20.34 9.80 -0.83
CA ARG A 29 21.60 9.13 -1.20
C ARG A 29 22.18 8.18 -0.16
N THR A 30 21.81 8.30 1.10
CA THR A 30 22.42 7.51 2.18
C THR A 30 21.38 6.61 2.82
N ILE A 31 21.67 5.32 2.84
CA ILE A 31 20.84 4.33 3.50
C ILE A 31 21.23 4.27 4.98
N MET A 32 20.31 4.56 5.88
CA MET A 32 20.57 4.74 7.31
C MET A 32 20.18 3.54 8.18
N THR A 33 19.34 2.62 7.67
CA THR A 33 18.85 1.49 8.47
C THR A 33 18.97 0.17 7.71
N THR A 34 19.34 -0.88 8.43
CA THR A 34 19.44 -2.26 7.91
C THR A 34 18.34 -3.18 8.42
N GLU A 35 17.56 -2.73 9.41
CA GLU A 35 16.52 -3.52 10.04
C GLU A 35 15.13 -2.95 9.76
N PRO A 36 14.11 -3.81 9.56
CA PRO A 36 12.73 -3.39 9.45
C PRO A 36 12.25 -2.70 10.73
N LYS A 37 11.57 -1.56 10.60
CA LYS A 37 10.96 -0.86 11.72
C LYS A 37 9.45 -0.99 11.67
N PHE A 38 8.87 -1.40 12.79
CA PHE A 38 7.42 -1.53 12.98
C PHE A 38 6.89 -0.30 13.72
N ILE A 39 6.10 0.53 13.06
CA ILE A 39 5.60 1.79 13.64
C ILE A 39 4.08 1.91 13.39
N PRO A 40 3.27 2.03 14.44
CA PRO A 40 3.59 1.75 15.84
C PRO A 40 3.80 0.27 16.10
N GLN A 41 4.29 -0.12 17.26
CA GLN A 41 4.42 -1.54 17.62
C GLN A 41 3.09 -2.25 17.64
N GLU A 42 2.05 -1.59 18.20
CA GLU A 42 0.67 -2.03 18.12
C GLU A 42 -0.06 -1.21 17.04
N ALA A 43 -1.01 -1.84 16.34
CA ALA A 43 -1.73 -1.18 15.27
C ALA A 43 -2.55 0.01 15.80
N ALA A 44 -2.46 1.15 15.12
CA ALA A 44 -3.30 2.31 15.39
C ALA A 44 -4.62 2.21 14.63
N GLU A 45 -5.73 2.53 15.29
CA GLU A 45 -7.04 2.58 14.65
C GLU A 45 -7.24 3.94 13.96
N ILE A 46 -7.48 3.89 12.66
CA ILE A 46 -7.71 5.09 11.83
C ILE A 46 -9.16 5.08 11.36
N THR A 47 -9.89 6.15 11.68
CA THR A 47 -11.25 6.37 11.15
C THR A 47 -11.18 7.08 9.80
N LEU A 48 -11.80 6.49 8.79
CA LEU A 48 -11.94 7.06 7.46
C LEU A 48 -13.15 7.99 7.34
N ALA A 49 -13.25 8.72 6.24
CA ALA A 49 -14.30 9.75 6.04
C ALA A 49 -15.73 9.19 5.96
N ASP A 50 -15.88 7.88 5.78
CA ASP A 50 -17.16 7.15 5.71
C ASP A 50 -17.52 6.43 7.03
N GLU A 51 -16.91 6.85 8.14
CA GLU A 51 -17.04 6.25 9.47
C GLU A 51 -16.50 4.80 9.59
N SER A 52 -15.92 4.24 8.54
CA SER A 52 -15.22 2.96 8.65
C SER A 52 -13.91 3.14 9.41
N SER A 53 -13.54 2.15 10.21
CA SER A 53 -12.24 2.13 10.90
C SER A 53 -11.34 1.02 10.37
N VAL A 54 -10.04 1.27 10.41
CA VAL A 54 -9.02 0.31 10.00
C VAL A 54 -7.84 0.36 10.94
N SER A 55 -7.38 -0.81 11.37
CA SER A 55 -6.17 -0.93 12.19
C SER A 55 -4.96 -0.98 11.29
N VAL A 56 -4.04 -0.01 11.45
CA VAL A 56 -2.87 0.17 10.60
C VAL A 56 -1.59 0.08 11.41
N ARG A 57 -0.64 -0.70 10.91
CA ARG A 57 0.74 -0.72 11.36
C ARG A 57 1.64 -0.62 10.14
N LEU A 58 2.50 0.38 10.10
CA LEU A 58 3.44 0.58 9.02
C LEU A 58 4.72 -0.19 9.31
N ILE A 59 5.32 -0.76 8.28
CA ILE A 59 6.60 -1.44 8.35
C ILE A 59 7.52 -0.72 7.37
N ASP A 60 8.55 -0.09 7.90
CA ASP A 60 9.61 0.51 7.10
C ASP A 60 10.77 -0.48 6.96
N CYS A 61 11.29 -0.61 5.76
CA CYS A 61 12.47 -1.41 5.45
C CYS A 61 13.36 -0.68 4.45
N VAL A 62 14.57 -1.16 4.27
CA VAL A 62 15.57 -0.50 3.40
C VAL A 62 15.10 -0.41 1.95
N GLY A 63 14.34 -1.39 1.49
CA GLY A 63 13.95 -1.49 0.08
C GLY A 63 15.04 -2.15 -0.77
N PHE A 64 14.88 -2.04 -2.09
CA PHE A 64 15.86 -2.51 -3.07
C PHE A 64 16.83 -1.40 -3.42
N MET A 65 18.05 -1.77 -3.76
CA MET A 65 19.10 -0.79 -4.06
C MET A 65 18.79 -0.02 -5.33
N VAL A 66 18.89 1.30 -5.22
CA VAL A 66 18.76 2.23 -6.36
C VAL A 66 20.14 2.51 -6.93
N GLU A 67 20.28 2.48 -8.24
CA GLU A 67 21.53 2.77 -8.91
C GLU A 67 22.05 4.18 -8.54
N GLY A 68 23.33 4.29 -8.18
CA GLY A 68 23.93 5.55 -7.75
C GLY A 68 23.60 5.98 -6.31
N ALA A 69 22.83 5.18 -5.56
CA ALA A 69 22.63 5.45 -4.13
C ALA A 69 23.92 5.23 -3.35
N ASN A 70 24.18 6.13 -2.40
CA ASN A 70 25.34 6.06 -1.50
C ASN A 70 25.04 5.19 -0.27
N GLY A 71 26.11 4.74 0.42
CA GLY A 71 26.00 4.03 1.71
C GLY A 71 26.11 2.52 1.63
N HIS A 72 26.31 1.96 0.44
CA HIS A 72 26.60 0.54 0.22
C HIS A 72 28.12 0.25 0.13
N LEU A 73 28.94 1.29 0.05
CA LEU A 73 30.39 1.21 0.04
C LEU A 73 30.97 1.84 1.31
N GLU A 74 32.08 1.28 1.80
CA GLU A 74 32.85 1.81 2.91
C GLU A 74 34.34 1.69 2.56
N GLY A 75 35.03 2.84 2.41
CA GLY A 75 36.35 2.89 1.83
C GLY A 75 36.40 2.37 0.40
N ASP A 76 37.30 1.44 0.11
CA ASP A 76 37.44 0.81 -1.22
C ASP A 76 36.67 -0.49 -1.39
N GLY A 77 35.79 -0.85 -0.42
CA GLY A 77 35.05 -2.10 -0.41
C GLY A 77 33.55 -1.96 -0.18
N TYR A 78 32.85 -3.09 -0.22
CA TYR A 78 31.45 -3.13 0.16
C TYR A 78 31.30 -2.94 1.67
N ARG A 79 30.31 -2.15 2.08
CA ARG A 79 29.93 -2.05 3.49
C ARG A 79 29.36 -3.39 3.96
N MET A 80 30.04 -3.99 4.93
CA MET A 80 29.62 -5.24 5.54
C MET A 80 28.76 -4.96 6.76
N VAL A 81 27.72 -5.79 6.97
CA VAL A 81 26.77 -5.62 8.07
C VAL A 81 26.40 -6.97 8.70
N HIS A 82 26.21 -6.97 10.01
CA HIS A 82 25.61 -8.08 10.73
C HIS A 82 24.10 -8.08 10.52
N THR A 83 23.52 -9.26 10.39
CA THR A 83 22.08 -9.44 10.31
C THR A 83 21.63 -10.58 11.25
N PRO A 84 20.38 -10.60 11.73
CA PRO A 84 19.88 -11.68 12.57
C PRO A 84 19.79 -13.05 11.86
N TRP A 85 19.98 -13.06 10.54
CA TRP A 85 19.74 -14.24 9.69
C TRP A 85 21.04 -15.00 9.33
N PHE A 86 22.20 -14.37 9.52
CA PHE A 86 23.51 -14.95 9.17
C PHE A 86 24.48 -14.77 10.33
N GLU A 87 25.31 -15.78 10.56
CA GLU A 87 26.38 -15.71 11.57
C GLU A 87 27.55 -14.81 11.12
N GLU A 88 27.78 -14.74 9.82
CA GLU A 88 28.83 -13.92 9.20
C GLU A 88 28.28 -12.60 8.70
N GLU A 89 29.14 -11.60 8.62
CA GLU A 89 28.81 -10.32 7.95
C GLU A 89 28.57 -10.53 6.47
N ILE A 90 27.54 -9.87 5.94
CA ILE A 90 27.22 -9.88 4.52
C ILE A 90 27.22 -8.46 3.95
N PRO A 91 27.37 -8.28 2.63
CA PRO A 91 27.25 -6.97 2.00
C PRO A 91 25.90 -6.31 2.33
N PHE A 92 25.96 -5.00 2.59
CA PHE A 92 24.76 -4.22 2.92
C PHE A 92 23.64 -4.35 1.87
N SER A 93 24.00 -4.38 0.57
CA SER A 93 23.04 -4.57 -0.53
C SER A 93 22.28 -5.89 -0.42
N ASP A 94 22.98 -6.97 -0.05
CA ASP A 94 22.35 -8.28 0.16
C ASP A 94 21.47 -8.29 1.41
N ALA A 95 21.93 -7.68 2.50
CA ALA A 95 21.14 -7.54 3.72
C ALA A 95 19.84 -6.75 3.48
N ALA A 96 19.92 -5.66 2.72
CA ALA A 96 18.78 -4.84 2.34
C ALA A 96 17.75 -5.63 1.52
N ARG A 97 18.22 -6.35 0.50
CA ARG A 97 17.37 -7.20 -0.34
C ARG A 97 16.69 -8.30 0.47
N ILE A 98 17.46 -9.09 1.23
CA ILE A 98 16.94 -10.20 2.03
C ILE A 98 15.97 -9.69 3.11
N GLY A 99 16.31 -8.60 3.79
CA GLY A 99 15.43 -7.98 4.79
C GLY A 99 14.10 -7.52 4.19
N THR A 100 14.15 -6.87 3.04
CA THR A 100 12.95 -6.42 2.32
C THR A 100 12.08 -7.60 1.86
N GLU A 101 12.68 -8.65 1.28
CA GLU A 101 11.96 -9.86 0.88
C GLU A 101 11.28 -10.55 2.08
N LYS A 102 11.95 -10.61 3.23
CA LYS A 102 11.35 -11.14 4.47
C LYS A 102 10.19 -10.30 4.97
N VAL A 103 10.31 -8.97 4.96
CA VAL A 103 9.20 -8.08 5.32
C VAL A 103 8.00 -8.31 4.42
N ILE A 104 8.20 -8.34 3.11
CA ILE A 104 7.12 -8.59 2.15
C ILE A 104 6.44 -9.94 2.44
N LYS A 105 7.22 -10.99 2.64
CA LYS A 105 6.71 -12.35 2.80
C LYS A 105 6.02 -12.57 4.14
N ASP A 106 6.71 -12.21 5.23
CA ASP A 106 6.39 -12.68 6.57
C ASP A 106 5.53 -11.68 7.36
N HIS A 107 5.58 -10.38 7.02
CA HIS A 107 4.97 -9.33 7.83
C HIS A 107 3.95 -8.47 7.08
N ALA A 108 4.17 -8.18 5.79
CA ALA A 108 3.30 -7.28 5.06
C ALA A 108 1.97 -7.94 4.68
N THR A 109 0.86 -7.25 4.95
CA THR A 109 -0.46 -7.61 4.42
C THR A 109 -0.66 -7.02 3.03
N ILE A 110 -0.12 -5.82 2.81
CA ILE A 110 -0.13 -5.10 1.54
C ILE A 110 1.20 -4.36 1.36
N GLY A 111 1.66 -4.23 0.13
CA GLY A 111 2.86 -3.46 -0.23
C GLY A 111 2.53 -2.02 -0.63
N ILE A 112 3.37 -1.08 -0.21
CA ILE A 112 3.40 0.28 -0.74
C ILE A 112 4.76 0.46 -1.42
N VAL A 113 4.76 0.47 -2.74
CA VAL A 113 5.97 0.74 -3.53
C VAL A 113 6.09 2.24 -3.70
N VAL A 114 7.11 2.84 -3.09
CA VAL A 114 7.37 4.28 -3.24
C VAL A 114 8.42 4.49 -4.31
N THR A 115 8.06 5.22 -5.35
CA THR A 115 8.96 5.61 -6.44
C THR A 115 8.88 7.12 -6.69
N THR A 116 9.62 7.64 -7.66
CA THR A 116 9.65 9.08 -7.97
C THR A 116 9.67 9.33 -9.47
N ASP A 117 9.25 10.51 -9.88
CA ASP A 117 9.42 11.02 -11.25
C ASP A 117 10.83 11.66 -11.48
N GLY A 118 11.73 11.56 -10.49
CA GLY A 118 13.06 12.16 -10.53
C GLY A 118 13.10 13.62 -10.10
N SER A 119 11.97 14.24 -9.77
CA SER A 119 11.92 15.63 -9.31
C SER A 119 12.27 15.79 -7.84
N ILE A 120 12.29 14.70 -7.08
CA ILE A 120 12.64 14.67 -5.66
C ILE A 120 13.91 13.83 -5.48
N GLY A 121 14.86 14.36 -4.73
CA GLY A 121 16.17 13.77 -4.54
C GLY A 121 17.19 14.26 -5.57
N GLU A 122 18.34 13.59 -5.62
CA GLU A 122 19.45 13.99 -6.49
C GLU A 122 19.69 13.01 -7.63
N LEU A 123 18.96 11.87 -7.64
CA LEU A 123 19.08 10.85 -8.66
C LEU A 123 17.94 11.01 -9.71
N PRO A 124 18.25 10.86 -10.99
CA PRO A 124 17.25 10.90 -12.04
C PRO A 124 16.32 9.69 -12.00
N ARG A 125 15.16 9.78 -12.64
CA ARG A 125 14.12 8.75 -12.67
C ARG A 125 14.65 7.37 -13.10
N GLU A 126 15.53 7.33 -14.06
CA GLU A 126 16.07 6.11 -14.66
C GLU A 126 16.73 5.20 -13.62
N ASN A 127 17.37 5.80 -12.60
CA ASN A 127 18.07 5.05 -11.54
C ASN A 127 17.13 4.27 -10.63
N TYR A 128 15.84 4.66 -10.58
CA TYR A 128 14.85 3.99 -9.72
C TYR A 128 14.13 2.83 -10.41
N VAL A 129 14.19 2.74 -11.73
CA VAL A 129 13.38 1.80 -12.52
C VAL A 129 13.64 0.34 -12.12
N GLU A 130 14.90 -0.06 -12.03
CA GLU A 130 15.27 -1.44 -11.70
C GLU A 130 14.81 -1.85 -10.29
N ALA A 131 15.03 -0.97 -9.30
CA ALA A 131 14.60 -1.20 -7.92
C ALA A 131 13.06 -1.27 -7.82
N GLU A 132 12.35 -0.41 -8.54
CA GLU A 132 10.89 -0.38 -8.63
C GLU A 132 10.34 -1.68 -9.24
N GLN A 133 10.89 -2.11 -10.38
CA GLN A 133 10.50 -3.36 -11.04
C GLN A 133 10.73 -4.56 -10.12
N THR A 134 11.90 -4.63 -9.48
CA THR A 134 12.21 -5.70 -8.52
C THR A 134 11.22 -5.76 -7.38
N ALA A 135 10.83 -4.59 -6.81
CA ALA A 135 9.86 -4.51 -5.74
C ALA A 135 8.47 -5.03 -6.18
N VAL A 136 8.01 -4.60 -7.36
CA VAL A 136 6.73 -5.01 -7.93
C VAL A 136 6.73 -6.50 -8.25
N GLU A 137 7.79 -7.02 -8.87
CA GLU A 137 7.91 -8.45 -9.20
C GLU A 137 7.87 -9.32 -7.95
N LYS A 138 8.56 -8.93 -6.87
CA LYS A 138 8.51 -9.67 -5.60
C LYS A 138 7.13 -9.67 -4.97
N LEU A 139 6.41 -8.57 -4.99
CA LEU A 139 5.03 -8.50 -4.49
C LEU A 139 4.09 -9.38 -5.32
N LYS A 140 4.25 -9.39 -6.65
CA LYS A 140 3.48 -10.26 -7.56
C LYS A 140 3.80 -11.73 -7.35
N GLU A 141 5.08 -12.10 -7.22
CA GLU A 141 5.55 -13.46 -6.99
C GLU A 141 4.95 -14.06 -5.71
N ILE A 142 4.88 -13.26 -4.64
CA ILE A 142 4.34 -13.68 -3.34
C ILE A 142 2.80 -13.58 -3.31
N GLY A 143 2.18 -12.94 -4.30
CA GLY A 143 0.73 -12.75 -4.38
C GLY A 143 0.19 -11.69 -3.41
N LYS A 144 1.02 -10.76 -2.95
CA LYS A 144 0.57 -9.66 -2.07
C LYS A 144 -0.06 -8.55 -2.89
N PRO A 145 -1.19 -7.98 -2.46
CA PRO A 145 -1.72 -6.76 -3.06
C PRO A 145 -0.76 -5.60 -2.83
N TYR A 146 -0.73 -4.63 -3.74
CA TYR A 146 0.16 -3.48 -3.61
C TYR A 146 -0.41 -2.26 -4.33
N VAL A 147 0.04 -1.09 -3.89
CA VAL A 147 -0.16 0.19 -4.56
C VAL A 147 1.19 0.86 -4.82
N ILE A 148 1.25 1.73 -5.81
CA ILE A 148 2.44 2.51 -6.11
C ILE A 148 2.19 3.96 -5.71
N VAL A 149 3.07 4.52 -4.91
CA VAL A 149 3.10 5.95 -4.57
C VAL A 149 4.17 6.62 -5.42
N LEU A 150 3.74 7.49 -6.33
CA LEU A 150 4.63 8.26 -7.20
C LEU A 150 4.95 9.61 -6.53
N ASN A 151 6.13 9.71 -5.94
CA ASN A 151 6.57 10.90 -5.24
C ASN A 151 7.08 11.95 -6.23
N SER A 152 6.46 13.13 -6.26
CA SER A 152 6.76 14.22 -7.18
C SER A 152 6.65 15.58 -6.50
N VAL A 153 7.49 16.51 -6.88
CA VAL A 153 7.35 17.93 -6.47
C VAL A 153 6.05 18.54 -7.02
N ARG A 154 5.59 18.06 -8.18
CA ARG A 154 4.36 18.52 -8.86
C ARG A 154 3.47 17.35 -9.25
N PRO A 155 2.78 16.71 -8.28
CA PRO A 155 2.04 15.46 -8.51
C PRO A 155 0.93 15.56 -9.56
N TYR A 156 0.46 16.77 -9.85
CA TYR A 156 -0.62 17.00 -10.81
C TYR A 156 -0.15 17.67 -12.11
N SER A 157 1.16 17.68 -12.38
CA SER A 157 1.66 18.13 -13.68
C SER A 157 1.33 17.12 -14.79
N SER A 158 1.28 17.61 -16.04
CA SER A 158 1.01 16.75 -17.21
C SER A 158 2.03 15.62 -17.34
N GLU A 159 3.30 15.90 -17.03
CA GLU A 159 4.40 14.94 -17.11
C GLU A 159 4.25 13.85 -16.05
N THR A 160 3.95 14.24 -14.81
CA THR A 160 3.74 13.27 -13.70
C THR A 160 2.49 12.41 -13.93
N LEU A 161 1.41 13.01 -14.45
CA LEU A 161 0.20 12.26 -14.79
C LEU A 161 0.41 11.31 -15.97
N ALA A 162 1.18 11.67 -16.98
CA ALA A 162 1.54 10.77 -18.06
C ALA A 162 2.39 9.60 -17.57
N LEU A 163 3.36 9.86 -16.68
CA LEU A 163 4.15 8.80 -16.04
C LEU A 163 3.26 7.89 -15.18
N LYS A 164 2.33 8.45 -14.40
CA LYS A 164 1.34 7.67 -13.65
C LYS A 164 0.60 6.69 -14.55
N GLU A 165 0.03 7.18 -15.66
CA GLU A 165 -0.71 6.33 -16.62
C GLU A 165 0.16 5.22 -17.21
N SER A 166 1.42 5.54 -17.53
CA SER A 166 2.40 4.55 -18.02
C SER A 166 2.66 3.45 -16.99
N LEU A 167 2.90 3.82 -15.72
CA LEU A 167 3.14 2.87 -14.63
C LEU A 167 1.89 2.02 -14.33
N GLU A 168 0.69 2.60 -14.39
CA GLU A 168 -0.56 1.86 -14.22
C GLU A 168 -0.76 0.80 -15.31
N GLN A 169 -0.40 1.13 -16.54
CA GLN A 169 -0.44 0.19 -17.67
C GLN A 169 0.63 -0.90 -17.56
N GLU A 170 1.85 -0.55 -17.17
CA GLU A 170 2.96 -1.48 -17.05
C GLU A 170 2.77 -2.48 -15.92
N TYR A 171 2.43 -1.97 -14.73
CA TYR A 171 2.35 -2.80 -13.53
C TYR A 171 0.96 -3.36 -13.23
N GLN A 172 -0.08 -2.87 -13.93
CA GLN A 172 -1.49 -3.23 -13.67
C GLN A 172 -1.90 -2.97 -12.22
N ALA A 173 -1.42 -1.87 -11.66
CA ALA A 173 -1.61 -1.46 -10.28
C ALA A 173 -2.06 0.01 -10.18
N VAL A 174 -2.68 0.36 -9.08
CA VAL A 174 -3.05 1.77 -8.81
C VAL A 174 -1.80 2.57 -8.48
N VAL A 175 -1.63 3.71 -9.15
CA VAL A 175 -0.55 4.67 -8.90
C VAL A 175 -1.13 5.97 -8.34
N VAL A 176 -0.67 6.37 -7.17
CA VAL A 176 -1.11 7.59 -6.48
C VAL A 176 0.02 8.61 -6.50
N PRO A 177 -0.06 9.67 -7.30
CA PRO A 177 0.93 10.73 -7.31
C PRO A 177 0.73 11.65 -6.10
N VAL A 178 1.80 11.88 -5.34
CA VAL A 178 1.80 12.74 -4.15
C VAL A 178 3.12 13.49 -4.01
N ASN A 179 3.12 14.57 -3.24
CA ASN A 179 4.35 15.19 -2.76
C ASN A 179 4.57 14.74 -1.30
N CYS A 180 5.46 13.77 -1.09
CA CYS A 180 5.70 13.21 0.24
C CYS A 180 6.30 14.24 1.23
N GLN A 181 6.97 15.31 0.75
CA GLN A 181 7.49 16.37 1.62
C GLN A 181 6.41 17.36 2.07
N GLN A 182 5.34 17.50 1.28
CA GLN A 182 4.23 18.42 1.53
C GLN A 182 2.88 17.68 1.62
N MET A 183 2.92 16.45 2.13
CA MET A 183 1.74 15.59 2.20
C MET A 183 0.72 16.13 3.20
N HIS A 184 -0.50 16.37 2.74
CA HIS A 184 -1.63 16.77 3.54
C HIS A 184 -2.49 15.56 3.95
N ARG A 185 -3.44 15.78 4.87
CA ARG A 185 -4.34 14.73 5.33
C ARG A 185 -5.15 14.10 4.18
N GLU A 186 -5.57 14.91 3.22
CA GLU A 186 -6.34 14.46 2.06
C GLU A 186 -5.52 13.51 1.16
N ASP A 187 -4.23 13.79 0.98
CA ASP A 187 -3.32 12.91 0.22
C ASP A 187 -3.18 11.55 0.91
N LEU A 188 -3.01 11.56 2.24
CA LEU A 188 -2.94 10.34 3.04
C LEU A 188 -4.24 9.54 2.98
N VAL A 189 -5.40 10.20 3.08
CA VAL A 189 -6.71 9.53 2.93
C VAL A 189 -6.83 8.92 1.53
N THR A 190 -6.34 9.60 0.50
CA THR A 190 -6.35 9.09 -0.88
C THR A 190 -5.48 7.85 -1.02
N VAL A 191 -4.26 7.87 -0.47
CA VAL A 191 -3.38 6.70 -0.45
C VAL A 191 -4.01 5.54 0.33
N MET A 192 -4.57 5.82 1.52
CA MET A 192 -5.23 4.79 2.34
C MET A 192 -6.44 4.18 1.64
N LYS A 193 -7.26 4.99 0.97
CA LYS A 193 -8.37 4.48 0.15
C LYS A 193 -7.86 3.59 -0.98
N ALA A 194 -6.84 4.02 -1.72
CA ALA A 194 -6.24 3.22 -2.77
C ALA A 194 -5.75 1.85 -2.24
N ILE A 195 -5.09 1.84 -1.07
CA ILE A 195 -4.66 0.63 -0.39
C ILE A 195 -5.85 -0.29 -0.08
N LEU A 196 -6.91 0.24 0.55
CA LEU A 196 -8.07 -0.55 0.96
C LEU A 196 -8.82 -1.15 -0.23
N PHE A 197 -8.87 -0.43 -1.35
CA PHE A 197 -9.51 -0.91 -2.57
C PHE A 197 -8.75 -2.05 -3.27
N GLU A 198 -7.47 -2.25 -2.95
CA GLU A 198 -6.67 -3.37 -3.48
C GLU A 198 -6.83 -4.68 -2.70
N PHE A 199 -7.46 -4.66 -1.52
CA PHE A 199 -7.69 -5.88 -0.75
C PHE A 199 -8.63 -6.85 -1.47
N PRO A 200 -8.37 -8.18 -1.37
CA PRO A 200 -9.29 -9.18 -1.87
C PRO A 200 -10.58 -9.17 -1.08
N VAL A 201 -11.71 -9.33 -1.77
CA VAL A 201 -13.01 -9.49 -1.13
C VAL A 201 -13.14 -10.93 -0.63
N THR A 202 -13.30 -11.09 0.68
CA THR A 202 -13.47 -12.41 1.31
C THR A 202 -14.93 -12.74 1.59
N ARG A 203 -15.78 -11.73 1.69
CA ARG A 203 -17.20 -11.89 2.00
C ARG A 203 -18.02 -10.76 1.40
N VAL A 204 -19.17 -11.11 0.88
CA VAL A 204 -20.20 -10.17 0.40
C VAL A 204 -21.53 -10.54 1.06
N ASP A 205 -22.12 -9.59 1.78
CA ASP A 205 -23.42 -9.76 2.42
C ASP A 205 -24.48 -9.01 1.60
N PHE A 206 -25.53 -9.71 1.21
CA PHE A 206 -26.65 -9.14 0.48
C PHE A 206 -27.81 -8.83 1.44
N ALA A 207 -28.10 -7.56 1.67
CA ALA A 207 -29.28 -7.14 2.41
C ALA A 207 -30.48 -7.09 1.46
N ILE A 208 -31.32 -8.09 1.52
CA ILE A 208 -32.50 -8.21 0.67
C ILE A 208 -33.77 -7.97 1.53
N PRO A 209 -34.72 -7.09 1.12
CA PRO A 209 -35.96 -6.88 1.85
C PRO A 209 -36.77 -8.16 2.00
N LYS A 210 -37.28 -8.48 3.20
CA LYS A 210 -38.01 -9.73 3.49
C LYS A 210 -39.21 -10.00 2.57
N TRP A 211 -39.88 -8.95 2.11
CA TRP A 211 -41.06 -9.12 1.21
C TRP A 211 -40.66 -9.78 -0.13
N THR A 212 -39.39 -9.72 -0.54
CA THR A 212 -38.93 -10.38 -1.77
C THR A 212 -38.92 -11.90 -1.68
N GLU A 213 -38.84 -12.45 -0.44
CA GLU A 213 -38.95 -13.89 -0.21
C GLU A 213 -40.31 -14.46 -0.68
N MET A 214 -41.36 -13.65 -0.59
CA MET A 214 -42.72 -14.02 -1.01
C MET A 214 -42.91 -14.00 -2.52
N LEU A 215 -41.98 -13.43 -3.29
CA LEU A 215 -42.06 -13.42 -4.74
C LEU A 215 -41.76 -14.80 -5.33
N PRO A 216 -42.55 -15.27 -6.35
CA PRO A 216 -42.21 -16.48 -7.09
C PRO A 216 -40.78 -16.41 -7.67
N MET A 217 -40.15 -17.55 -7.89
CA MET A 217 -38.78 -17.61 -8.45
C MET A 217 -38.70 -17.00 -9.85
N GLU A 218 -39.78 -17.09 -10.63
CA GLU A 218 -39.88 -16.56 -11.99
C GLU A 218 -40.18 -15.05 -12.03
N HIS A 219 -40.41 -14.43 -10.87
CA HIS A 219 -40.69 -13.00 -10.82
C HIS A 219 -39.46 -12.20 -11.30
N LYS A 220 -39.67 -11.29 -12.26
CA LYS A 220 -38.61 -10.53 -12.93
C LYS A 220 -37.62 -9.85 -11.94
N LEU A 221 -38.18 -9.28 -10.87
CA LEU A 221 -37.34 -8.61 -9.85
C LEU A 221 -36.44 -9.62 -9.11
N LYS A 222 -37.00 -10.77 -8.68
CA LYS A 222 -36.25 -11.82 -7.99
C LYS A 222 -35.16 -12.40 -8.89
N ALA A 223 -35.49 -12.66 -10.14
CA ALA A 223 -34.53 -13.11 -11.14
C ALA A 223 -33.39 -12.09 -11.37
N ALA A 224 -33.73 -10.79 -11.47
CA ALA A 224 -32.74 -9.73 -11.61
C ALA A 224 -31.78 -9.64 -10.38
N MET A 225 -32.32 -9.76 -9.16
CA MET A 225 -31.55 -9.77 -7.93
C MET A 225 -30.54 -10.95 -7.89
N ILE A 226 -31.04 -12.16 -8.23
CA ILE A 226 -30.20 -13.36 -8.29
C ILE A 226 -29.08 -13.21 -9.34
N GLN A 227 -29.41 -12.72 -10.53
CA GLN A 227 -28.43 -12.50 -11.59
C GLN A 227 -27.39 -11.47 -11.20
N THR A 228 -27.78 -10.41 -10.50
CA THR A 228 -26.83 -9.38 -10.02
C THR A 228 -25.92 -9.97 -8.95
N ALA A 229 -26.47 -10.73 -8.00
CA ALA A 229 -25.68 -11.41 -6.99
C ALA A 229 -24.67 -12.39 -7.62
N SER A 230 -25.11 -13.18 -8.63
CA SER A 230 -24.23 -14.09 -9.36
C SER A 230 -23.09 -13.34 -10.08
N ARG A 231 -23.40 -12.26 -10.79
CA ARG A 231 -22.38 -11.45 -11.47
C ARG A 231 -21.37 -10.85 -10.48
N LEU A 232 -21.84 -10.42 -9.31
CA LEU A 232 -20.97 -9.95 -8.23
C LEU A 232 -20.01 -11.04 -7.79
N MET A 233 -20.51 -12.25 -7.53
CA MET A 233 -19.67 -13.37 -7.10
C MET A 233 -18.63 -13.78 -8.15
N ASP A 234 -18.98 -13.67 -9.43
CA ASP A 234 -18.10 -14.03 -10.55
C ASP A 234 -17.10 -12.91 -10.91
N GLY A 235 -17.42 -11.65 -10.60
CA GLY A 235 -16.67 -10.48 -11.08
C GLY A 235 -15.85 -9.75 -10.02
N ILE A 236 -16.04 -10.02 -8.73
CA ILE A 236 -15.35 -9.31 -7.66
C ILE A 236 -14.17 -10.14 -7.15
N GLY A 237 -12.96 -9.72 -7.51
CA GLY A 237 -11.73 -10.20 -6.88
C GLY A 237 -11.24 -9.27 -5.77
N ARG A 238 -11.37 -7.97 -5.98
CA ARG A 238 -10.92 -6.89 -5.05
C ARG A 238 -12.07 -5.95 -4.72
N VAL A 239 -11.91 -5.20 -3.63
CA VAL A 239 -12.93 -4.21 -3.20
C VAL A 239 -13.26 -3.21 -4.31
N ARG A 240 -12.26 -2.75 -5.09
CA ARG A 240 -12.48 -1.82 -6.21
C ARG A 240 -13.41 -2.36 -7.30
N ASP A 241 -13.44 -3.67 -7.49
CA ASP A 241 -14.23 -4.29 -8.55
C ASP A 241 -15.74 -4.20 -8.25
N ALA A 242 -16.11 -4.11 -6.97
CA ALA A 242 -17.49 -4.05 -6.52
C ALA A 242 -18.24 -2.86 -7.10
N ALA A 243 -17.62 -1.68 -7.12
CA ALA A 243 -18.22 -0.47 -7.67
C ALA A 243 -18.46 -0.59 -9.19
N ALA A 244 -17.51 -1.18 -9.92
CA ALA A 244 -17.61 -1.35 -11.37
C ALA A 244 -18.70 -2.35 -11.77
N VAL A 245 -18.81 -3.47 -11.04
CA VAL A 245 -19.84 -4.50 -11.33
C VAL A 245 -21.24 -4.00 -11.02
N LEU A 246 -21.39 -3.09 -10.03
CA LEU A 246 -22.68 -2.53 -9.62
C LEU A 246 -23.04 -1.24 -10.35
N ALA A 247 -22.10 -0.65 -11.10
CA ALA A 247 -22.36 0.54 -11.89
C ALA A 247 -23.50 0.28 -12.90
N GLY A 248 -24.49 1.16 -12.89
CA GLY A 248 -25.69 1.06 -13.77
C GLY A 248 -26.86 0.26 -13.20
N GLN A 249 -26.79 -0.20 -11.96
CA GLN A 249 -27.94 -0.81 -11.27
C GLN A 249 -28.59 0.21 -10.33
N GLU A 250 -29.57 0.95 -10.82
CA GLU A 250 -30.25 2.04 -10.06
C GLU A 250 -30.88 1.61 -8.73
N TRP A 251 -31.14 0.30 -8.56
CA TRP A 251 -31.79 -0.26 -7.39
C TRP A 251 -30.80 -0.90 -6.38
N VAL A 252 -29.51 -0.83 -6.64
CA VAL A 252 -28.46 -1.35 -5.75
C VAL A 252 -27.70 -0.19 -5.13
N THR A 253 -27.67 -0.14 -3.81
CA THR A 253 -26.82 0.77 -3.06
C THR A 253 -25.67 -0.02 -2.44
N VAL A 254 -24.44 0.40 -2.68
CA VAL A 254 -23.24 -0.20 -2.05
C VAL A 254 -22.88 0.60 -0.82
N SER A 255 -22.73 -0.09 0.31
CA SER A 255 -22.22 0.50 1.54
C SER A 255 -21.01 -0.32 2.01
N TYR A 256 -19.89 0.34 2.25
CA TYR A 256 -18.68 -0.26 2.84
C TYR A 256 -18.70 0.00 4.34
N THR A 257 -19.42 -0.82 5.11
CA THR A 257 -19.59 -0.57 6.56
C THR A 257 -18.52 -1.23 7.42
N HIS A 258 -17.85 -2.26 6.93
CA HIS A 258 -16.78 -2.94 7.65
C HIS A 258 -15.73 -3.49 6.68
N LEU A 259 -14.52 -2.91 6.69
CA LEU A 259 -13.35 -3.47 6.06
C LEU A 259 -12.55 -4.22 7.12
N THR A 260 -12.89 -5.48 7.37
CA THR A 260 -12.05 -6.36 8.20
C THR A 260 -10.94 -6.94 7.33
N LEU A 261 -9.70 -6.60 7.65
CA LEU A 261 -8.54 -7.19 7.02
C LEU A 261 -8.38 -8.64 7.48
N PRO A 262 -7.97 -9.58 6.60
CA PRO A 262 -7.66 -10.92 7.02
C PRO A 262 -6.52 -10.86 8.04
N THR A 263 -6.78 -11.34 9.25
CA THR A 263 -5.74 -11.60 10.25
C THR A 263 -5.01 -12.88 9.86
N THR A 264 -3.76 -12.74 9.47
CA THR A 264 -2.85 -13.89 9.31
C THR A 264 -2.38 -14.39 10.64
#